data_cd8387486b7871f11e650bfa40787a12
#
_entry.id   cd8387486b7871f11e650bfa40787a12
#
_cell.length_a   1.000
_cell.length_b   1.000
_cell.length_c   1.000
_cell.angle_alpha   90.00
_cell.angle_beta   90.00
_cell.angle_gamma   90.00
#
_symmetry.space_group_name_H-M   'P 1'
#
loop_
_entity.id
_entity.type
_entity.pdbx_description
1 polymer ?
#
loop_
_entity_poly.entity_id
_entity_poly.type
_entity_poly.pdbx_seq_one_letter_code
_entity_poly.pdbx_strand_id
1 'polypeptide(L)'
;MARMQSASGYGGLESTPLARPGYFNEIMNRVYERDFLPEITNSQIDERITYCHQQVQIMKAPEVGEWRTLQKNQEMIPNQVSTEAICLEVCNAAYNDIKIDQLDIRWACERWDAWEEAFLDAVYEKYVEMQRKWVLTAMVIEASPRNMGAHAGQYHNTDLGSRGNPVVVNKDNIALQVTKLQEILMDNLRWVENDMFLVVPVQFRSILAQSNYANQDWIGTGARNTSFNIDGKWEQQLCGFNVIETVQCPHVVEDDGRICFYIIAGNRDGYVYASDIVDGRIVQPERTWSAEYQMLAVWGGKMIYPECVCVAYWTFDTQE
;
A
#
# COMPACT_ATOMS: atom_id res chain seq x y z
N MET A 1 34.44 5.29 -40.51
CA MET A 1 33.56 5.09 -39.34
C MET A 1 33.28 3.62 -39.21
N ALA A 2 33.91 2.95 -38.26
CA ALA A 2 33.64 1.55 -37.98
C ALA A 2 32.19 1.44 -37.45
N ARG A 3 31.32 0.69 -38.09
CA ARG A 3 30.04 0.31 -37.52
C ARG A 3 30.36 -0.55 -36.29
N MET A 4 30.01 -0.07 -35.14
CA MET A 4 29.96 -0.89 -33.95
C MET A 4 28.98 -2.03 -34.22
N GLN A 5 29.49 -3.23 -34.38
CA GLN A 5 28.67 -4.43 -34.44
C GLN A 5 28.33 -4.78 -32.99
N SER A 6 27.05 -4.75 -32.64
CA SER A 6 26.60 -5.33 -31.40
C SER A 6 27.04 -6.76 -31.31
N ALA A 7 27.84 -7.09 -30.32
CA ALA A 7 28.15 -8.47 -30.00
C ALA A 7 26.84 -9.17 -29.59
N SER A 8 26.45 -10.20 -30.35
CA SER A 8 25.24 -10.97 -30.05
C SER A 8 25.36 -11.56 -28.64
N GLY A 9 24.55 -11.08 -27.72
CA GLY A 9 24.57 -11.51 -26.34
C GLY A 9 24.71 -10.37 -25.31
N TYR A 10 25.06 -9.18 -25.75
CA TYR A 10 25.05 -7.99 -24.88
C TYR A 10 23.65 -7.42 -24.79
N GLY A 11 22.96 -7.66 -23.69
CA GLY A 11 21.71 -7.00 -23.35
C GLY A 11 21.93 -5.61 -22.75
N GLY A 12 23.02 -4.92 -23.12
CA GLY A 12 23.37 -3.62 -22.59
C GLY A 12 22.64 -2.46 -23.25
N LEU A 13 23.10 -1.25 -23.00
CA LEU A 13 22.55 0.01 -23.51
C LEU A 13 22.62 0.13 -25.06
N GLU A 14 23.26 -0.80 -25.75
CA GLU A 14 23.35 -0.80 -27.21
C GLU A 14 22.00 -0.83 -27.92
N SER A 15 21.00 -1.46 -27.30
CA SER A 15 19.63 -1.49 -27.80
C SER A 15 18.83 -0.25 -27.40
N THR A 16 19.41 0.62 -26.56
CA THR A 16 18.75 1.83 -26.07
C THR A 16 19.16 3.06 -26.90
N PRO A 17 18.29 4.07 -26.98
CA PRO A 17 18.61 5.33 -27.64
C PRO A 17 19.83 6.03 -27.03
N LEU A 18 20.20 5.71 -25.79
CA LEU A 18 21.30 6.32 -25.05
C LEU A 18 22.67 6.08 -25.74
N ALA A 19 22.90 4.88 -26.28
CA ALA A 19 24.12 4.50 -26.98
C ALA A 19 24.22 5.04 -28.42
N ARG A 20 23.16 5.64 -28.96
CA ARG A 20 23.12 6.15 -30.34
C ARG A 20 23.41 7.65 -30.34
N PRO A 21 24.58 8.10 -30.86
CA PRO A 21 24.88 9.52 -30.94
C PRO A 21 23.88 10.24 -31.85
N GLY A 22 23.30 11.31 -31.36
CA GLY A 22 22.42 12.20 -32.13
C GLY A 22 20.90 12.01 -31.96
N TYR A 23 20.42 11.01 -31.23
CA TYR A 23 18.99 10.74 -31.08
C TYR A 23 18.36 11.20 -29.77
N PHE A 24 19.14 11.66 -28.79
CA PHE A 24 18.62 12.04 -27.47
C PHE A 24 19.17 13.37 -27.01
N ASN A 25 18.30 14.31 -26.80
CA ASN A 25 18.65 15.60 -26.20
C ASN A 25 18.25 15.68 -24.72
N GLU A 26 17.24 14.93 -24.29
CA GLU A 26 16.72 14.97 -22.92
C GLU A 26 16.29 13.59 -22.45
N ILE A 27 16.58 13.27 -21.19
CA ILE A 27 16.03 12.10 -20.51
C ILE A 27 14.76 12.56 -19.80
N MET A 28 13.62 12.00 -20.21
CA MET A 28 12.35 12.27 -19.55
C MET A 28 12.21 11.35 -18.35
N ASN A 29 12.04 11.93 -17.18
CA ASN A 29 11.73 11.20 -15.97
C ASN A 29 10.38 10.51 -16.11
N ARG A 30 10.26 9.31 -15.56
CA ARG A 30 8.99 8.60 -15.49
C ARG A 30 8.10 9.27 -14.45
N VAL A 31 6.80 9.22 -14.69
CA VAL A 31 5.82 9.56 -13.66
C VAL A 31 5.58 8.34 -12.81
N TYR A 32 5.79 8.47 -11.52
CA TYR A 32 5.62 7.40 -10.55
C TYR A 32 4.39 7.65 -9.68
N GLU A 33 3.82 6.58 -9.16
CA GLU A 33 2.74 6.66 -8.19
C GLU A 33 3.31 7.17 -6.85
N ARG A 34 2.61 8.11 -6.22
CA ARG A 34 3.01 8.63 -4.90
C ARG A 34 3.10 7.50 -3.88
N ASP A 35 4.10 7.52 -3.03
CA ASP A 35 4.18 6.59 -1.91
C ASP A 35 3.11 6.91 -0.86
N PHE A 36 2.26 5.93 -0.60
CA PHE A 36 1.15 6.02 0.35
C PHE A 36 1.33 5.12 1.59
N LEU A 37 2.42 4.33 1.64
CA LEU A 37 2.66 3.44 2.78
C LEU A 37 2.64 4.17 4.12
N PRO A 38 3.25 5.37 4.28
CA PRO A 38 3.18 6.11 5.53
C PRO A 38 1.78 6.56 5.94
N GLU A 39 0.84 6.61 4.98
CA GLU A 39 -0.55 6.99 5.25
C GLU A 39 -1.39 5.83 5.77
N ILE A 40 -1.01 4.58 5.46
CA ILE A 40 -1.74 3.36 5.82
C ILE A 40 -1.07 2.54 6.92
N THR A 41 0.19 2.81 7.23
CA THR A 41 0.98 2.05 8.20
C THR A 41 1.55 2.94 9.28
N ASN A 42 1.81 2.36 10.45
CA ASN A 42 2.53 3.02 11.51
C ASN A 42 4.03 2.71 11.39
N SER A 43 4.81 3.74 11.05
CA SER A 43 6.26 3.67 10.86
C SER A 43 7.08 4.13 12.07
N GLN A 44 6.46 4.35 13.25
CA GLN A 44 7.17 4.83 14.46
C GLN A 44 8.30 3.90 14.94
N ILE A 45 8.37 2.69 14.39
CA ILE A 45 9.33 1.66 14.78
C ILE A 45 10.52 1.59 13.81
N ASP A 46 10.47 2.25 12.66
CA ASP A 46 11.53 2.23 11.65
C ASP A 46 12.91 2.55 12.23
N GLU A 47 13.02 3.57 13.05
CA GLU A 47 14.29 3.96 13.67
C GLU A 47 14.91 2.89 14.59
N ARG A 48 14.10 1.96 15.12
CA ARG A 48 14.56 0.91 16.04
C ARG A 48 15.13 -0.30 15.32
N ILE A 49 14.75 -0.52 14.07
CA ILE A 49 15.17 -1.68 13.27
C ILE A 49 16.52 -1.45 12.62
N THR A 50 16.88 -0.21 12.36
CA THR A 50 18.04 0.21 11.57
C THR A 50 19.37 -0.34 12.06
N TYR A 51 19.54 -0.74 13.31
CA TYR A 51 20.87 -0.97 13.83
C TYR A 51 21.24 -2.35 14.37
N CYS A 52 20.34 -3.22 14.76
CA CYS A 52 20.78 -4.49 15.35
C CYS A 52 19.73 -5.59 15.54
N HIS A 53 18.45 -5.36 15.32
CA HIS A 53 17.43 -6.32 15.74
C HIS A 53 16.55 -6.79 14.59
N GLN A 54 16.65 -8.07 14.27
CA GLN A 54 15.70 -8.75 13.37
C GLN A 54 14.29 -8.88 13.97
N GLN A 55 14.17 -8.63 15.28
CA GLN A 55 12.92 -8.76 16.01
C GLN A 55 12.72 -7.58 16.95
N VAL A 56 11.56 -6.95 16.86
CA VAL A 56 11.13 -5.90 17.78
C VAL A 56 9.88 -6.34 18.51
N GLN A 57 9.94 -6.32 19.85
CA GLN A 57 8.75 -6.60 20.67
C GLN A 57 7.92 -5.32 20.82
N ILE A 58 6.69 -5.40 20.38
CA ILE A 58 5.69 -4.33 20.50
C ILE A 58 4.72 -4.73 21.59
N MET A 59 4.67 -3.93 22.66
CA MET A 59 3.70 -4.14 23.72
C MET A 59 2.38 -3.50 23.35
N LYS A 60 1.30 -4.28 23.34
CA LYS A 60 -0.05 -3.76 23.25
C LYS A 60 -0.40 -2.97 24.53
N ALA A 61 -1.34 -2.03 24.38
CA ALA A 61 -1.90 -1.38 25.55
C ALA A 61 -2.45 -2.42 26.52
N PRO A 62 -2.22 -2.25 27.84
CA PRO A 62 -2.66 -3.23 28.84
C PRO A 62 -4.19 -3.31 28.87
N GLU A 63 -4.71 -4.52 28.87
CA GLU A 63 -6.12 -4.77 29.08
C GLU A 63 -6.45 -4.69 30.56
N VAL A 64 -7.36 -3.81 30.90
CA VAL A 64 -7.86 -3.63 32.28
C VAL A 64 -9.20 -4.33 32.39
N GLY A 65 -9.36 -5.17 33.42
CA GLY A 65 -10.62 -5.88 33.66
C GLY A 65 -11.81 -4.94 33.90
N GLU A 66 -13.00 -5.46 33.73
CA GLU A 66 -14.23 -4.71 33.88
C GLU A 66 -14.44 -4.13 35.28
N TRP A 67 -15.10 -2.99 35.37
CA TRP A 67 -15.53 -2.41 36.63
C TRP A 67 -16.59 -3.28 37.27
N ARG A 68 -16.42 -3.60 38.54
CA ARG A 68 -17.38 -4.39 39.32
C ARG A 68 -18.16 -3.49 40.26
N THR A 69 -19.46 -3.74 40.40
CA THR A 69 -20.30 -3.05 41.39
C THR A 69 -19.96 -3.54 42.78
N LEU A 70 -19.67 -2.60 43.68
CA LEU A 70 -19.36 -2.90 45.08
C LEU A 70 -20.67 -2.86 45.93
N GLN A 71 -20.94 -3.95 46.63
CA GLN A 71 -21.98 -4.00 47.64
C GLN A 71 -21.43 -3.69 49.02
N LYS A 72 -22.29 -3.21 49.93
CA LYS A 72 -21.91 -2.87 51.31
C LYS A 72 -21.32 -4.14 51.99
N ASN A 73 -20.14 -4.03 52.56
CA ASN A 73 -19.38 -5.13 53.21
C ASN A 73 -18.86 -6.22 52.26
N GLN A 74 -18.76 -5.97 50.99
CA GLN A 74 -18.16 -6.92 50.03
C GLN A 74 -16.65 -6.70 50.00
N GLU A 75 -15.88 -7.81 49.98
CA GLU A 75 -14.43 -7.80 49.79
C GLU A 75 -14.08 -7.52 48.36
N MET A 76 -13.15 -6.61 48.11
CA MET A 76 -12.67 -6.27 46.74
C MET A 76 -11.69 -7.35 46.22
N ILE A 77 -12.00 -7.90 45.08
CA ILE A 77 -11.13 -8.84 44.40
C ILE A 77 -10.32 -8.06 43.34
N PRO A 78 -8.99 -8.01 43.42
CA PRO A 78 -8.19 -7.27 42.45
C PRO A 78 -8.30 -7.89 41.05
N ASN A 79 -8.39 -7.03 40.04
CA ASN A 79 -8.27 -7.45 38.64
C ASN A 79 -6.80 -7.60 38.29
N GLN A 80 -6.49 -8.62 37.53
CA GLN A 80 -5.16 -8.78 36.94
C GLN A 80 -5.08 -7.94 35.66
N VAL A 81 -3.97 -7.24 35.46
CA VAL A 81 -3.67 -6.53 34.24
C VAL A 81 -2.85 -7.48 33.37
N SER A 82 -3.31 -7.73 32.16
CA SER A 82 -2.57 -8.50 31.16
C SER A 82 -2.03 -7.58 30.08
N THR A 83 -0.81 -7.84 29.67
CA THR A 83 -0.17 -7.12 28.55
C THR A 83 0.31 -8.15 27.55
N GLU A 84 -0.16 -8.06 26.33
CA GLU A 84 0.33 -8.86 25.22
C GLU A 84 1.51 -8.18 24.54
N ALA A 85 2.56 -8.95 24.25
CA ALA A 85 3.66 -8.51 23.41
C ALA A 85 3.58 -9.23 22.06
N ILE A 86 3.60 -8.46 20.98
CA ILE A 86 3.71 -8.97 19.61
C ILE A 86 5.13 -8.79 19.14
N CYS A 87 5.70 -9.85 18.57
CA CYS A 87 7.00 -9.80 17.95
C CYS A 87 6.85 -9.42 16.47
N LEU A 88 7.44 -8.30 16.07
CA LEU A 88 7.65 -7.93 14.68
C LEU A 88 8.97 -8.50 14.22
N GLU A 89 8.95 -9.33 13.21
CA GLU A 89 10.14 -9.90 12.59
C GLU A 89 10.41 -9.25 11.24
N VAL A 90 11.63 -8.73 11.04
CA VAL A 90 12.10 -8.24 9.75
C VAL A 90 12.85 -9.37 9.07
N CYS A 91 12.10 -10.23 8.37
CA CYS A 91 12.63 -11.46 7.78
C CYS A 91 12.57 -11.48 6.24
N ASN A 92 11.95 -10.49 5.62
CA ASN A 92 11.92 -10.40 4.16
C ASN A 92 13.14 -9.64 3.67
N ALA A 93 13.79 -10.18 2.67
CA ALA A 93 14.93 -9.54 2.01
C ALA A 93 14.78 -9.66 0.50
N ALA A 94 15.12 -8.61 -0.21
CA ALA A 94 15.26 -8.62 -1.65
C ALA A 94 16.55 -7.93 -2.07
N TYR A 95 17.10 -8.38 -3.16
CA TYR A 95 18.25 -7.75 -3.78
C TYR A 95 17.92 -7.39 -5.22
N ASN A 96 18.58 -6.38 -5.71
CA ASN A 96 18.62 -6.03 -7.12
C ASN A 96 20.08 -5.97 -7.54
N ASP A 97 20.42 -6.67 -8.62
CA ASP A 97 21.76 -6.73 -9.20
C ASP A 97 21.67 -6.41 -10.69
N ILE A 98 22.16 -5.26 -11.08
CA ILE A 98 22.09 -4.77 -12.45
C ILE A 98 23.50 -4.54 -12.97
N LYS A 99 23.82 -5.25 -14.03
CA LYS A 99 25.11 -5.20 -14.69
C LYS A 99 25.07 -4.25 -15.87
N ILE A 100 26.00 -3.30 -15.90
CA ILE A 100 26.17 -2.32 -16.97
C ILE A 100 27.60 -2.44 -17.50
N ASP A 101 27.76 -2.52 -18.82
CA ASP A 101 29.08 -2.58 -19.46
C ASP A 101 29.78 -1.22 -19.36
N GLN A 102 31.05 -1.21 -19.02
CA GLN A 102 31.84 0.02 -18.97
C GLN A 102 31.98 0.73 -20.30
N LEU A 103 31.88 -0.02 -21.41
CA LEU A 103 31.88 0.59 -22.73
C LEU A 103 30.61 1.40 -22.96
N ASP A 104 29.46 0.93 -22.49
CA ASP A 104 28.18 1.65 -22.56
C ASP A 104 28.26 2.95 -21.74
N ILE A 105 28.81 2.88 -20.54
CA ILE A 105 29.05 4.05 -19.67
C ILE A 105 29.92 5.07 -20.41
N ARG A 106 31.00 4.61 -21.01
CA ARG A 106 31.95 5.48 -21.68
C ARG A 106 31.39 6.09 -22.97
N TRP A 107 30.50 5.37 -23.65
CA TRP A 107 29.84 5.89 -24.86
C TRP A 107 28.67 6.83 -24.55
N ALA A 108 28.07 6.72 -23.39
CA ALA A 108 27.07 7.66 -22.92
C ALA A 108 27.65 9.06 -22.64
N CYS A 109 28.97 9.16 -22.35
CA CYS A 109 29.71 10.40 -22.13
C CYS A 109 29.02 11.32 -21.10
N GLU A 110 28.79 12.59 -21.46
CA GLU A 110 28.19 13.60 -20.59
C GLU A 110 26.73 13.30 -20.16
N ARG A 111 26.09 12.30 -20.73
CA ARG A 111 24.71 11.92 -20.40
C ARG A 111 24.63 10.85 -19.32
N TRP A 112 25.77 10.30 -18.95
CA TRP A 112 25.78 9.20 -17.98
C TRP A 112 25.21 9.62 -16.64
N ASP A 113 25.61 10.76 -16.10
CA ASP A 113 25.18 11.20 -14.77
C ASP A 113 23.64 11.37 -14.70
N ALA A 114 23.03 12.01 -15.72
CA ALA A 114 21.58 12.17 -15.76
C ALA A 114 20.85 10.84 -15.98
N TRP A 115 21.45 9.92 -16.72
CA TRP A 115 20.89 8.59 -16.90
C TRP A 115 21.00 7.74 -15.63
N GLU A 116 22.12 7.84 -14.91
CA GLU A 116 22.34 7.13 -13.65
C GLU A 116 21.34 7.58 -12.58
N GLU A 117 21.09 8.88 -12.46
CA GLU A 117 20.07 9.42 -11.56
C GLU A 117 18.67 8.86 -11.90
N ALA A 118 18.24 8.97 -13.14
CA ALA A 118 16.94 8.43 -13.59
C ALA A 118 16.84 6.90 -13.44
N PHE A 119 17.96 6.20 -13.56
CA PHE A 119 18.05 4.76 -13.36
C PHE A 119 17.89 4.38 -11.88
N LEU A 120 18.58 5.08 -10.98
CA LEU A 120 18.47 4.84 -9.54
C LEU A 120 17.05 5.12 -9.04
N ASP A 121 16.41 6.20 -9.53
CA ASP A 121 15.01 6.49 -9.24
C ASP A 121 14.09 5.36 -9.70
N ALA A 122 14.32 4.82 -10.90
CA ALA A 122 13.52 3.71 -11.43
C ALA A 122 13.69 2.42 -10.61
N VAL A 123 14.89 2.15 -10.10
CA VAL A 123 15.17 1.00 -9.22
C VAL A 123 14.49 1.17 -7.87
N TYR A 124 14.59 2.38 -7.28
CA TYR A 124 13.92 2.70 -6.03
C TYR A 124 12.39 2.56 -6.13
N GLU A 125 11.79 3.07 -7.19
CA GLU A 125 10.34 2.93 -7.42
C GLU A 125 9.90 1.47 -7.58
N LYS A 126 10.71 0.63 -8.21
CA LYS A 126 10.41 -0.81 -8.28
C LYS A 126 10.45 -1.48 -6.91
N TYR A 127 11.35 -1.04 -6.05
CA TYR A 127 11.41 -1.48 -4.67
C TYR A 127 10.14 -1.07 -3.88
N VAL A 128 9.76 0.20 -3.95
CA VAL A 128 8.55 0.71 -3.30
C VAL A 128 7.29 0.02 -3.84
N GLU A 129 7.21 -0.23 -5.16
CA GLU A 129 6.11 -0.99 -5.76
C GLU A 129 5.98 -2.40 -5.17
N MET A 130 7.11 -3.08 -4.97
CA MET A 130 7.13 -4.41 -4.37
C MET A 130 6.66 -4.37 -2.91
N GLN A 131 7.10 -3.38 -2.13
CA GLN A 131 6.70 -3.19 -0.74
C GLN A 131 5.21 -2.91 -0.62
N ARG A 132 4.66 -2.01 -1.45
CA ARG A 132 3.23 -1.71 -1.49
C ARG A 132 2.39 -2.97 -1.70
N LYS A 133 2.74 -3.78 -2.71
CA LYS A 133 2.05 -5.04 -2.99
C LYS A 133 2.11 -6.00 -1.80
N TRP A 134 3.27 -6.10 -1.18
CA TRP A 134 3.47 -6.98 -0.04
C TRP A 134 2.63 -6.53 1.16
N VAL A 135 2.68 -5.24 1.53
CA VAL A 135 1.91 -4.68 2.66
C VAL A 135 0.42 -4.85 2.45
N LEU A 136 -0.11 -4.49 1.27
CA LEU A 136 -1.53 -4.62 0.97
C LEU A 136 -1.99 -6.09 1.03
N THR A 137 -1.17 -7.02 0.52
CA THR A 137 -1.49 -8.45 0.59
C THR A 137 -1.45 -8.96 2.04
N ALA A 138 -0.46 -8.54 2.83
CA ALA A 138 -0.36 -8.90 4.24
C ALA A 138 -1.56 -8.38 5.04
N MET A 139 -1.99 -7.13 4.81
CA MET A 139 -3.19 -6.57 5.45
C MET A 139 -4.44 -7.39 5.15
N VAL A 140 -4.61 -7.87 3.91
CA VAL A 140 -5.75 -8.74 3.55
C VAL A 140 -5.72 -10.08 4.27
N ILE A 141 -4.53 -10.67 4.43
CA ILE A 141 -4.37 -12.00 5.06
C ILE A 141 -4.52 -11.92 6.59
N GLU A 142 -3.99 -10.86 7.20
CA GLU A 142 -3.92 -10.72 8.66
C GLU A 142 -5.13 -9.99 9.26
N ALA A 143 -6.03 -9.43 8.45
CA ALA A 143 -7.24 -8.77 8.93
C ALA A 143 -8.15 -9.74 9.71
N SER A 144 -8.91 -9.20 10.67
CA SER A 144 -9.82 -10.02 11.47
C SER A 144 -10.90 -10.66 10.59
N PRO A 145 -11.19 -11.97 10.76
CA PRO A 145 -12.29 -12.63 10.07
C PRO A 145 -13.67 -11.99 10.32
N ARG A 146 -13.83 -11.24 11.42
CA ARG A 146 -15.06 -10.48 11.71
C ARG A 146 -15.23 -9.24 10.85
N ASN A 147 -14.14 -8.76 10.24
CA ASN A 147 -14.11 -7.56 9.44
C ASN A 147 -14.08 -7.85 7.94
N MET A 148 -14.39 -9.08 7.54
CA MET A 148 -14.39 -9.51 6.14
C MET A 148 -15.48 -10.53 5.85
N GLY A 149 -15.80 -10.69 4.55
CA GLY A 149 -16.70 -11.72 4.07
C GLY A 149 -18.18 -11.36 4.14
N ALA A 150 -19.05 -12.36 3.94
CA ALA A 150 -20.50 -12.18 3.81
C ALA A 150 -21.21 -11.89 5.15
N HIS A 151 -20.55 -12.12 6.27
CA HIS A 151 -21.10 -11.96 7.62
C HIS A 151 -20.18 -11.15 8.51
N ALA A 152 -19.81 -9.96 8.04
CA ALA A 152 -18.94 -9.05 8.75
C ALA A 152 -19.67 -8.23 9.82
N GLY A 153 -18.91 -7.62 10.73
CA GLY A 153 -19.41 -6.79 11.83
C GLY A 153 -19.71 -7.58 13.10
N GLN A 154 -19.94 -6.86 14.18
CA GLN A 154 -20.21 -7.43 15.51
C GLN A 154 -21.48 -8.30 15.51
N TYR A 155 -22.46 -7.93 14.73
CA TYR A 155 -23.76 -8.62 14.64
C TYR A 155 -23.85 -9.59 13.46
N HIS A 156 -22.76 -9.80 12.69
CA HIS A 156 -22.71 -10.68 11.51
C HIS A 156 -23.78 -10.38 10.45
N ASN A 157 -24.16 -9.13 10.29
CA ASN A 157 -25.25 -8.66 9.44
C ASN A 157 -24.81 -7.91 8.19
N THR A 158 -23.50 -7.64 8.05
CA THR A 158 -22.98 -6.84 6.96
C THR A 158 -22.26 -7.71 5.94
N ASP A 159 -22.72 -7.69 4.70
CA ASP A 159 -22.07 -8.37 3.59
C ASP A 159 -21.04 -7.44 2.92
N LEU A 160 -19.78 -7.85 3.01
CA LEU A 160 -18.63 -7.21 2.35
C LEU A 160 -18.14 -7.97 1.13
N GLY A 161 -18.78 -9.10 0.80
CA GLY A 161 -18.35 -9.99 -0.26
C GLY A 161 -17.34 -11.03 0.19
N SER A 162 -17.32 -12.13 -0.51
CA SER A 162 -16.39 -13.24 -0.31
C SER A 162 -15.93 -13.79 -1.65
N ARG A 163 -14.86 -14.56 -1.65
CA ARG A 163 -14.39 -15.23 -2.85
C ARG A 163 -15.49 -16.13 -3.43
N GLY A 164 -15.76 -15.98 -4.72
CA GLY A 164 -16.87 -16.64 -5.40
C GLY A 164 -18.23 -15.92 -5.28
N ASN A 165 -18.38 -14.96 -4.35
CA ASN A 165 -19.56 -14.12 -4.21
C ASN A 165 -19.18 -12.66 -3.92
N PRO A 166 -18.58 -11.95 -4.89
CA PRO A 166 -18.18 -10.56 -4.72
C PRO A 166 -19.40 -9.64 -4.65
N VAL A 167 -19.28 -8.56 -3.90
CA VAL A 167 -20.28 -7.48 -3.96
C VAL A 167 -20.09 -6.69 -5.25
N VAL A 168 -21.16 -6.58 -6.04
CA VAL A 168 -21.17 -5.79 -7.26
C VAL A 168 -21.36 -4.31 -6.89
N VAL A 169 -20.36 -3.49 -7.17
CA VAL A 169 -20.38 -2.05 -6.91
C VAL A 169 -20.70 -1.30 -8.19
N ASN A 170 -21.71 -0.45 -8.13
CA ASN A 170 -22.18 0.40 -9.22
C ASN A 170 -22.37 1.84 -8.72
N LYS A 171 -22.75 2.74 -9.63
CA LYS A 171 -22.97 4.17 -9.34
C LYS A 171 -24.03 4.45 -8.28
N ASP A 172 -24.99 3.52 -8.09
CA ASP A 172 -26.14 3.72 -7.19
C ASP A 172 -25.83 3.24 -5.76
N ASN A 173 -24.95 2.24 -5.60
CA ASN A 173 -24.67 1.63 -4.31
C ASN A 173 -23.28 1.92 -3.72
N ILE A 174 -22.39 2.59 -4.48
CA ILE A 174 -21.00 2.83 -4.06
C ILE A 174 -20.90 3.53 -2.68
N ALA A 175 -21.70 4.56 -2.43
CA ALA A 175 -21.70 5.27 -1.16
C ALA A 175 -22.19 4.36 -0.01
N LEU A 176 -23.21 3.52 -0.26
CA LEU A 176 -23.71 2.55 0.71
C LEU A 176 -22.63 1.52 1.07
N GLN A 177 -21.84 1.06 0.10
CA GLN A 177 -20.79 0.08 0.38
C GLN A 177 -19.64 0.71 1.21
N VAL A 178 -19.27 1.97 0.97
CA VAL A 178 -18.30 2.68 1.78
C VAL A 178 -18.80 2.92 3.20
N THR A 179 -20.09 3.28 3.37
CA THR A 179 -20.66 3.46 4.72
C THR A 179 -20.74 2.16 5.51
N LYS A 180 -20.90 1.01 4.87
CA LYS A 180 -20.83 -0.31 5.54
C LYS A 180 -19.44 -0.58 6.13
N LEU A 181 -18.36 -0.21 5.43
CA LEU A 181 -17.00 -0.31 5.97
C LEU A 181 -16.85 0.59 7.20
N GLN A 182 -17.36 1.81 7.13
CA GLN A 182 -17.36 2.74 8.25
C GLN A 182 -18.13 2.16 9.46
N GLU A 183 -19.32 1.60 9.24
CA GLU A 183 -20.16 1.00 10.28
C GLU A 183 -19.40 -0.10 11.04
N ILE A 184 -18.73 -1.03 10.32
CA ILE A 184 -17.95 -2.10 10.95
C ILE A 184 -16.81 -1.57 11.82
N LEU A 185 -16.07 -0.56 11.34
CA LEU A 185 -14.98 0.03 12.09
C LEU A 185 -15.47 0.81 13.31
N MET A 186 -16.64 1.44 13.22
CA MET A 186 -17.31 2.08 14.36
C MET A 186 -17.78 1.05 15.39
N ASP A 187 -18.38 -0.06 14.94
CA ASP A 187 -18.83 -1.14 15.81
C ASP A 187 -17.69 -1.76 16.63
N ASN A 188 -16.51 -1.82 16.04
CA ASN A 188 -15.31 -2.29 16.72
C ASN A 188 -14.65 -1.24 17.62
N LEU A 189 -15.24 -0.05 17.77
CA LEU A 189 -14.68 1.09 18.53
C LEU A 189 -13.27 1.50 18.07
N ARG A 190 -12.95 1.27 16.81
CA ARG A 190 -11.63 1.58 16.20
C ARG A 190 -11.68 2.75 15.22
N TRP A 191 -12.81 3.44 15.19
CA TRP A 191 -12.96 4.65 14.37
C TRP A 191 -12.26 5.83 15.02
N VAL A 192 -11.34 6.46 14.29
CA VAL A 192 -10.70 7.72 14.69
C VAL A 192 -10.90 8.72 13.56
N GLU A 193 -11.50 9.85 13.88
CA GLU A 193 -11.72 10.91 12.89
C GLU A 193 -10.38 11.39 12.31
N ASN A 194 -10.32 11.57 10.99
CA ASN A 194 -9.19 12.05 10.21
C ASN A 194 -8.00 11.07 10.00
N ASP A 195 -7.95 9.94 10.69
CA ASP A 195 -6.85 8.97 10.58
C ASP A 195 -7.26 7.66 9.88
N MET A 196 -8.46 7.64 9.29
CA MET A 196 -8.97 6.49 8.57
C MET A 196 -8.57 6.54 7.10
N PHE A 197 -8.11 5.41 6.58
CA PHE A 197 -7.75 5.26 5.16
C PHE A 197 -8.69 4.29 4.44
N LEU A 198 -8.80 4.48 3.12
CA LEU A 198 -9.52 3.59 2.22
C LEU A 198 -8.68 3.38 0.95
N VAL A 199 -8.17 2.17 0.76
CA VAL A 199 -7.40 1.80 -0.43
C VAL A 199 -8.32 1.20 -1.47
N VAL A 200 -8.35 1.81 -2.66
CA VAL A 200 -9.26 1.44 -3.76
C VAL A 200 -8.51 1.39 -5.10
N PRO A 201 -9.00 0.60 -6.06
CA PRO A 201 -8.46 0.62 -7.42
C PRO A 201 -8.90 1.88 -8.18
N VAL A 202 -8.17 2.24 -9.21
CA VAL A 202 -8.43 3.43 -10.05
C VAL A 202 -9.85 3.45 -10.64
N GLN A 203 -10.44 2.29 -10.90
CA GLN A 203 -11.81 2.16 -11.42
C GLN A 203 -12.88 2.72 -10.47
N PHE A 204 -12.61 2.72 -9.16
CA PHE A 204 -13.51 3.27 -8.16
C PHE A 204 -13.86 4.74 -8.44
N ARG A 205 -12.87 5.51 -8.87
CA ARG A 205 -13.04 6.93 -9.18
C ARG A 205 -14.05 7.19 -10.29
N SER A 206 -14.00 6.41 -11.37
CA SER A 206 -14.90 6.60 -12.51
C SER A 206 -16.36 6.32 -12.14
N ILE A 207 -16.59 5.30 -11.31
CA ILE A 207 -17.93 4.95 -10.84
C ILE A 207 -18.44 5.98 -9.83
N LEU A 208 -17.58 6.44 -8.93
CA LEU A 208 -17.95 7.46 -7.96
C LEU A 208 -18.29 8.80 -8.65
N ALA A 209 -17.55 9.17 -9.69
CA ALA A 209 -17.85 10.38 -10.48
C ALA A 209 -19.21 10.33 -11.18
N GLN A 210 -19.68 9.14 -11.55
CA GLN A 210 -20.99 8.91 -12.16
C GLN A 210 -22.12 8.74 -11.13
N SER A 211 -21.77 8.60 -9.86
CA SER A 211 -22.75 8.37 -8.79
C SER A 211 -23.57 9.63 -8.49
N ASN A 212 -24.78 9.40 -8.01
CA ASN A 212 -25.63 10.48 -7.53
C ASN A 212 -25.00 11.24 -6.35
N TYR A 213 -24.09 10.60 -5.62
CA TYR A 213 -23.38 11.20 -4.51
C TYR A 213 -22.43 12.32 -4.96
N ALA A 214 -21.74 12.15 -6.09
CA ALA A 214 -20.89 13.19 -6.68
C ALA A 214 -21.70 14.28 -7.38
N ASN A 215 -22.88 13.93 -7.92
CA ASN A 215 -23.74 14.84 -8.68
C ASN A 215 -24.78 15.56 -7.82
N GLN A 216 -24.94 15.25 -6.55
CA GLN A 216 -25.79 16.00 -5.65
C GLN A 216 -25.12 17.32 -5.31
N ASP A 217 -25.37 18.32 -6.16
CA ASP A 217 -25.33 19.73 -5.78
C ASP A 217 -26.35 19.94 -4.65
N TRP A 218 -25.95 19.79 -3.43
CA TRP A 218 -26.72 20.20 -2.27
C TRP A 218 -26.73 21.73 -2.21
N ILE A 219 -27.50 22.31 -3.12
CA ILE A 219 -27.83 23.71 -3.11
C ILE A 219 -28.68 23.95 -1.86
N GLY A 220 -28.07 24.46 -0.80
CA GLY A 220 -28.83 25.06 0.27
C GLY A 220 -28.38 24.83 1.71
N THR A 221 -27.50 23.92 2.01
CA THR A 221 -26.95 23.79 3.37
C THR A 221 -25.44 23.76 3.30
N GLY A 222 -24.77 24.67 3.98
CA GLY A 222 -23.31 24.90 3.93
C GLY A 222 -22.37 23.73 4.29
N ALA A 223 -22.77 22.54 3.96
CA ALA A 223 -21.98 21.33 4.03
C ALA A 223 -21.25 21.15 2.68
N ARG A 224 -20.17 21.91 2.50
CA ARG A 224 -19.17 21.71 1.45
C ARG A 224 -18.36 20.43 1.72
N ASN A 225 -18.99 19.28 1.82
CA ASN A 225 -18.28 18.03 2.07
C ASN A 225 -18.19 17.11 0.85
N THR A 226 -18.51 17.59 -0.33
CA THR A 226 -18.33 16.89 -1.58
C THR A 226 -17.38 17.65 -2.46
N SER A 227 -16.12 17.59 -2.17
CA SER A 227 -15.12 18.18 -3.05
C SER A 227 -14.60 17.13 -4.02
N PHE A 228 -15.45 16.80 -4.96
CA PHE A 228 -14.97 16.38 -6.25
C PHE A 228 -14.61 17.66 -7.01
N ASN A 229 -13.36 18.10 -6.90
CA ASN A 229 -12.91 19.22 -7.70
C ASN A 229 -12.91 18.82 -9.18
N ILE A 230 -13.31 19.76 -10.04
CA ILE A 230 -13.28 19.63 -11.50
C ILE A 230 -11.88 19.18 -11.99
N ASP A 231 -10.84 19.49 -11.24
CA ASP A 231 -9.46 19.06 -11.50
C ASP A 231 -9.16 17.61 -11.12
N GLY A 232 -10.14 16.88 -10.63
CA GLY A 232 -10.02 15.44 -10.35
C GLY A 232 -9.12 15.09 -9.16
N LYS A 233 -8.83 16.02 -8.28
CA LYS A 233 -8.14 15.77 -7.02
C LYS A 233 -9.14 15.55 -5.89
N TRP A 234 -8.91 14.49 -5.10
CA TRP A 234 -9.61 14.31 -3.84
C TRP A 234 -9.01 15.27 -2.82
N GLU A 235 -9.70 16.34 -2.51
CA GLU A 235 -9.26 17.28 -1.46
C GLU A 235 -9.92 16.99 -0.12
N GLN A 236 -10.90 16.07 -0.08
CA GLN A 236 -11.66 15.80 1.14
C GLN A 236 -11.93 14.29 1.32
N GLN A 237 -12.28 13.96 2.55
CA GLN A 237 -12.58 12.61 2.98
C GLN A 237 -13.92 12.12 2.42
N LEU A 238 -13.96 10.89 1.94
CA LEU A 238 -15.19 10.20 1.57
C LEU A 238 -15.71 9.41 2.78
N CYS A 239 -16.87 9.77 3.31
CA CYS A 239 -17.43 9.14 4.52
C CYS A 239 -16.41 9.06 5.67
N GLY A 240 -15.57 10.09 5.85
CA GLY A 240 -14.54 10.12 6.88
C GLY A 240 -13.26 9.35 6.57
N PHE A 241 -13.14 8.74 5.38
CA PHE A 241 -11.92 8.06 4.95
C PHE A 241 -11.07 8.95 4.04
N ASN A 242 -9.76 8.92 4.24
CA ASN A 242 -8.78 9.38 3.27
C ASN A 242 -8.68 8.35 2.16
N VAL A 243 -9.10 8.70 0.95
CA VAL A 243 -9.13 7.76 -0.17
C VAL A 243 -7.78 7.72 -0.87
N ILE A 244 -7.22 6.52 -0.98
CA ILE A 244 -5.96 6.23 -1.65
C ILE A 244 -6.25 5.37 -2.87
N GLU A 245 -6.09 5.95 -4.05
CA GLU A 245 -6.25 5.25 -5.31
C GLU A 245 -4.91 4.63 -5.73
N THR A 246 -4.90 3.33 -6.01
CA THR A 246 -3.70 2.65 -6.45
C THR A 246 -3.97 1.62 -7.55
N VAL A 247 -3.01 1.49 -8.47
CA VAL A 247 -3.02 0.42 -9.48
C VAL A 247 -2.61 -0.94 -8.88
N GLN A 248 -2.04 -0.93 -7.67
CA GLN A 248 -1.50 -2.11 -7.00
C GLN A 248 -2.49 -2.75 -6.03
N CYS A 249 -3.76 -2.33 -6.07
CA CYS A 249 -4.80 -2.92 -5.24
C CYS A 249 -4.86 -4.45 -5.45
N PRO A 250 -4.81 -5.26 -4.37
CA PRO A 250 -4.87 -6.70 -4.49
C PRO A 250 -6.15 -7.15 -5.21
N HIS A 251 -6.01 -8.00 -6.21
CA HIS A 251 -7.13 -8.46 -7.02
C HIS A 251 -6.99 -9.94 -7.38
N VAL A 252 -8.11 -10.53 -7.71
CA VAL A 252 -8.22 -11.92 -8.19
C VAL A 252 -9.12 -11.93 -9.41
N VAL A 253 -8.77 -12.73 -10.38
CA VAL A 253 -9.65 -13.04 -11.51
C VAL A 253 -10.42 -14.31 -11.15
N GLU A 254 -11.73 -14.20 -11.03
CA GLU A 254 -12.61 -15.33 -10.76
C GLU A 254 -12.76 -16.24 -11.99
N ASP A 255 -13.28 -17.45 -11.80
CA ASP A 255 -13.45 -18.45 -12.85
C ASP A 255 -14.36 -17.98 -14.00
N ASP A 256 -15.24 -17.04 -13.73
CA ASP A 256 -16.14 -16.41 -14.71
C ASP A 256 -15.49 -15.24 -15.49
N GLY A 257 -14.22 -14.96 -15.23
CA GLY A 257 -13.46 -13.89 -15.85
C GLY A 257 -13.64 -12.50 -15.24
N ARG A 258 -14.47 -12.36 -14.18
CA ARG A 258 -14.60 -11.07 -13.47
C ARG A 258 -13.36 -10.77 -12.65
N ILE A 259 -12.95 -9.51 -12.69
CA ILE A 259 -11.85 -9.00 -11.86
C ILE A 259 -12.46 -8.50 -10.56
N CYS A 260 -12.05 -9.08 -9.45
CA CYS A 260 -12.50 -8.72 -8.12
C CYS A 260 -11.34 -8.17 -7.30
N PHE A 261 -11.58 -7.08 -6.60
CA PHE A 261 -10.58 -6.34 -5.83
C PHE A 261 -10.83 -6.50 -4.33
N TYR A 262 -9.74 -6.60 -3.57
CA TYR A 262 -9.77 -6.49 -2.12
C TYR A 262 -9.62 -5.02 -1.73
N ILE A 263 -10.71 -4.42 -1.28
CA ILE A 263 -10.75 -3.05 -0.80
C ILE A 263 -10.39 -3.05 0.68
N ILE A 264 -9.41 -2.26 1.05
CA ILE A 264 -8.87 -2.23 2.41
C ILE A 264 -9.22 -0.89 3.04
N ALA A 265 -9.93 -0.92 4.15
CA ALA A 265 -10.26 0.25 4.94
C ALA A 265 -9.78 0.06 6.38
N GLY A 266 -9.29 1.09 7.01
CA GLY A 266 -8.84 0.95 8.39
C GLY A 266 -8.16 2.17 8.96
N ASN A 267 -7.58 1.97 10.15
CA ASN A 267 -6.76 2.93 10.84
C ASN A 267 -5.28 2.53 10.68
N ARG A 268 -4.41 3.51 10.40
CA ARG A 268 -2.97 3.29 10.21
C ARG A 268 -2.29 2.64 11.43
N ASP A 269 -2.82 2.84 12.63
CA ASP A 269 -2.25 2.25 13.85
C ASP A 269 -2.47 0.73 13.96
N GLY A 270 -3.31 0.17 13.10
CA GLY A 270 -3.58 -1.27 13.05
C GLY A 270 -2.41 -2.09 12.54
N TYR A 271 -1.62 -1.56 11.61
CA TYR A 271 -0.53 -2.27 10.94
C TYR A 271 0.79 -1.53 11.11
N VAL A 272 1.78 -2.24 11.63
CA VAL A 272 3.15 -1.71 11.75
C VAL A 272 4.00 -2.26 10.61
N TYR A 273 4.70 -1.38 9.97
CA TYR A 273 5.60 -1.68 8.87
C TYR A 273 6.94 -1.01 9.11
N ALA A 274 8.00 -1.71 8.75
CA ALA A 274 9.35 -1.20 8.81
C ALA A 274 10.18 -1.73 7.64
N SER A 275 10.98 -0.88 7.05
CA SER A 275 11.85 -1.20 5.93
C SER A 275 13.18 -0.45 6.02
N ASP A 276 14.23 -1.09 5.53
CA ASP A 276 15.54 -0.47 5.45
C ASP A 276 16.27 -0.93 4.19
N ILE A 277 17.01 0.00 3.57
CA ILE A 277 17.98 -0.33 2.52
C ILE A 277 19.32 -0.55 3.22
N VAL A 278 19.66 -1.81 3.40
CA VAL A 278 20.81 -2.21 4.22
C VAL A 278 22.12 -1.81 3.59
N ASP A 279 22.25 -2.02 2.28
CA ASP A 279 23.50 -1.77 1.56
C ASP A 279 23.24 -1.50 0.08
N GLY A 280 24.02 -0.54 -0.46
CA GLY A 280 24.07 -0.26 -1.89
C GLY A 280 25.53 -0.16 -2.28
N ARG A 281 25.98 -0.99 -3.22
CA ARG A 281 27.36 -1.01 -3.64
C ARG A 281 27.52 -1.16 -5.15
N ILE A 282 28.61 -0.62 -5.65
CA ILE A 282 29.03 -0.81 -7.04
C ILE A 282 30.21 -1.79 -7.03
N VAL A 283 30.06 -2.92 -7.66
CA VAL A 283 31.08 -3.96 -7.77
C VAL A 283 31.63 -4.01 -9.19
N GLN A 284 32.94 -4.06 -9.32
CA GLN A 284 33.61 -4.29 -10.62
C GLN A 284 34.13 -5.72 -10.63
N PRO A 285 33.52 -6.62 -11.41
CA PRO A 285 33.98 -8.00 -11.49
C PRO A 285 35.37 -8.11 -12.12
N GLU A 286 36.22 -8.96 -11.56
CA GLU A 286 37.60 -9.14 -12.05
C GLU A 286 37.71 -9.63 -13.48
N ARG A 287 36.69 -10.33 -13.97
CA ARG A 287 36.73 -11.02 -15.30
C ARG A 287 36.03 -10.28 -16.42
N THR A 288 35.27 -9.22 -16.09
CA THR A 288 34.49 -8.46 -17.07
C THR A 288 34.63 -6.98 -16.83
N TRP A 289 34.71 -6.21 -17.90
CA TRP A 289 34.69 -4.76 -17.85
C TRP A 289 33.26 -4.26 -17.71
N SER A 290 32.70 -4.40 -16.49
CA SER A 290 31.33 -4.00 -16.18
C SER A 290 31.27 -3.42 -14.78
N ALA A 291 30.28 -2.56 -14.54
CA ALA A 291 29.86 -2.15 -13.21
C ALA A 291 28.56 -2.88 -12.84
N GLU A 292 28.53 -3.51 -11.68
CA GLU A 292 27.36 -4.18 -11.14
C GLU A 292 26.83 -3.31 -9.97
N TYR A 293 25.59 -2.82 -10.14
CA TYR A 293 24.88 -2.04 -9.14
C TYR A 293 24.07 -2.99 -8.28
N GLN A 294 24.53 -3.25 -7.08
CA GLN A 294 23.91 -4.20 -6.15
C GLN A 294 23.24 -3.43 -5.02
N MET A 295 21.97 -3.70 -4.77
CA MET A 295 21.21 -3.14 -3.67
C MET A 295 20.57 -4.28 -2.87
N LEU A 296 20.65 -4.19 -1.55
CA LEU A 296 20.02 -5.10 -0.61
C LEU A 296 19.04 -4.32 0.25
N ALA A 297 17.79 -4.77 0.27
CA ALA A 297 16.75 -4.19 1.10
C ALA A 297 16.11 -5.26 1.97
N VAL A 298 15.71 -4.89 3.17
CA VAL A 298 14.99 -5.73 4.12
C VAL A 298 13.74 -5.03 4.59
N TRP A 299 12.68 -5.78 4.85
CA TRP A 299 11.44 -5.23 5.39
C TRP A 299 10.69 -6.28 6.20
N GLY A 300 9.80 -5.79 7.02
CA GLY A 300 8.87 -6.59 7.79
C GLY A 300 7.63 -5.79 8.16
N GLY A 301 6.54 -6.48 8.41
CA GLY A 301 5.31 -5.86 8.86
C GLY A 301 4.48 -6.86 9.63
N LYS A 302 3.62 -6.33 10.50
CA LYS A 302 2.74 -7.14 11.34
C LYS A 302 1.49 -6.38 11.69
N MET A 303 0.36 -7.09 11.62
CA MET A 303 -0.90 -6.58 12.15
C MET A 303 -0.89 -6.64 13.67
N ILE A 304 -0.99 -5.49 14.33
CA ILE A 304 -1.03 -5.39 15.79
C ILE A 304 -2.47 -5.48 16.28
N TYR A 305 -3.36 -4.75 15.59
CA TYR A 305 -4.78 -4.72 15.89
C TYR A 305 -5.58 -5.14 14.67
N PRO A 306 -5.87 -6.46 14.50
CA PRO A 306 -6.62 -6.97 13.34
C PRO A 306 -8.02 -6.36 13.22
N GLU A 307 -8.56 -5.84 14.32
CA GLU A 307 -9.88 -5.19 14.38
C GLU A 307 -9.88 -3.79 13.78
N CYS A 308 -8.71 -3.17 13.61
CA CYS A 308 -8.56 -1.84 13.02
C CYS A 308 -8.63 -1.83 11.50
N VAL A 309 -8.62 -3.00 10.86
CA VAL A 309 -8.64 -3.14 9.41
C VAL A 309 -9.86 -3.95 8.99
N CYS A 310 -10.54 -3.45 7.97
CA CYS A 310 -11.68 -4.07 7.34
C CYS A 310 -11.37 -4.34 5.86
N VAL A 311 -11.77 -5.52 5.36
CA VAL A 311 -11.50 -5.92 3.98
C VAL A 311 -12.80 -6.30 3.29
N ALA A 312 -13.11 -5.61 2.19
CA ALA A 312 -14.23 -5.94 1.32
C ALA A 312 -13.74 -6.57 0.01
N TYR A 313 -14.57 -7.43 -0.55
CA TYR A 313 -14.31 -8.10 -1.82
C TYR A 313 -15.32 -7.64 -2.87
N TRP A 314 -14.89 -6.71 -3.72
CA TRP A 314 -15.78 -6.03 -4.66
C TRP A 314 -15.41 -6.34 -6.11
N THR A 315 -16.44 -6.37 -6.94
CA THR A 315 -16.32 -6.27 -8.40
C THR A 315 -17.02 -5.01 -8.86
N PHE A 316 -16.48 -4.35 -9.86
CA PHE A 316 -17.00 -3.11 -10.38
C PHE A 316 -17.79 -3.38 -11.65
N ASP A 317 -19.07 -2.97 -11.63
CA ASP A 317 -19.89 -2.99 -12.83
C ASP A 317 -19.65 -1.69 -13.60
N THR A 318 -18.88 -1.81 -14.67
CA THR A 318 -18.61 -0.72 -15.61
C THR A 318 -19.57 -0.71 -16.80
N GLN A 319 -20.66 -1.49 -16.73
CA GLN A 319 -21.62 -1.52 -17.84
C GLN A 319 -22.37 -0.19 -17.91
N GLU A 320 -22.30 0.39 -19.09
CA GLU A 320 -22.96 1.63 -19.54
C GLU A 320 -24.49 1.58 -19.42
#